data_1f1f901461e26bd28a543f6463436951
#
_entry.id   1f1f901461e26bd28a543f6463436951
#
_cell.length_a   1.000
_cell.length_b   1.000
_cell.length_c   1.000
_cell.angle_alpha   90.00
_cell.angle_beta   90.00
_cell.angle_gamma   90.00
#
_symmetry.space_group_name_H-M   'P 1'
#
loop_
_entity.id
_entity.type
_entity.pdbx_description
1 polymer ?
#
loop_
_entity_poly.entity_id
_entity_poly.type
_entity_poly.pdbx_seq_one_letter_code
_entity_poly.pdbx_strand_id
1 'polypeptide(L)'
;MAESVVIDKPSRAQGDLLPQPPQLSPEEQQRLEQAVERTHLPGPRPSPSRDAAAIFDAVGPSVPATGEAASPVEKAMGAAPLAPGTFTFLQNVDLGAGAPSGYTSVVGEPSVGNNGTAVFQTGNWYAALSTDAGQTFSFVNPFTTFPSVNGGFCCDQSVLYDQSRDLLFWLMLYLPDDNTNTLRLAIAKGQSALSSGSWYYYDLTPQMVGLPTGRWFDYPHLTLSNNYLYVTANVFTISQPYSWTNTVIMRLPLDTLSAHTALTIDYYVTNDHFNFTATQGATTRIYWGSQSLTSWQIRLYQWDEGSPTVSWTDVTISPYPSSTPSCPGPDGRDWCGRSDDRILGAWVANGIIGFMWNASQGSGYPYPHVRVARINESTKAVIDQPVLWSSQVAWMYPAVGVNGRGHIAGPVFSGGGTSYPTLNVFIWDDLSPDPVTSGWETYGVVTSTNGPTSNKWGDYLAARPQSPNSNTWIGTGYSLQGGGANSNARPRFMWFGRERDNSSPPYGATYQAAGFTIGASGVTTVPVTVTNTGSLTWGANSVFRLSYHWYQGNTLIDFNGQRTN
;
A
#
# COMPACT_ATOMS: atom_id res chain seq x y z
N MET A 1 5.99 6.54 26.51
CA MET A 1 4.99 5.46 26.62
C MET A 1 3.88 5.80 25.63
N ALA A 2 3.20 4.81 25.07
CA ALA A 2 1.98 5.07 24.33
C ALA A 2 0.86 5.49 25.28
N GLU A 3 -0.04 6.31 24.79
CA GLU A 3 -1.25 6.74 25.52
C GLU A 3 -2.46 6.05 24.88
N SER A 4 -3.62 6.10 25.55
CA SER A 4 -4.84 5.45 25.09
C SER A 4 -6.04 6.37 25.16
N VAL A 5 -6.95 6.23 24.20
CA VAL A 5 -8.25 6.91 24.18
C VAL A 5 -9.35 5.93 23.78
N VAL A 6 -10.55 6.15 24.30
CA VAL A 6 -11.75 5.37 23.94
C VAL A 6 -12.63 6.22 23.04
N ILE A 7 -13.06 5.62 21.93
CA ILE A 7 -14.04 6.24 21.01
C ILE A 7 -15.30 5.39 20.93
N ASP A 8 -16.42 6.02 20.59
CA ASP A 8 -17.72 5.37 20.50
C ASP A 8 -17.78 4.30 19.41
N LYS A 9 -18.84 3.49 19.45
CA LYS A 9 -19.12 2.51 18.40
C LYS A 9 -19.27 3.18 17.03
N PRO A 10 -18.97 2.47 15.93
CA PRO A 10 -18.98 3.05 14.60
C PRO A 10 -20.38 3.39 14.12
N SER A 11 -20.46 4.36 13.24
CA SER A 11 -21.63 4.66 12.43
C SER A 11 -21.71 3.73 11.22
N ARG A 12 -22.84 3.76 10.49
CA ARG A 12 -23.06 2.99 9.26
C ARG A 12 -23.29 3.91 8.08
N ALA A 13 -22.84 3.45 6.90
CA ALA A 13 -23.10 4.11 5.64
C ALA A 13 -23.34 3.07 4.54
N GLN A 14 -24.02 3.51 3.48
CA GLN A 14 -24.27 2.75 2.27
C GLN A 14 -23.81 3.59 1.08
N GLY A 15 -22.87 3.07 0.30
CA GLY A 15 -22.39 3.69 -0.93
C GLY A 15 -23.08 3.09 -2.14
N ASP A 16 -23.37 3.91 -3.13
CA ASP A 16 -23.88 3.46 -4.41
C ASP A 16 -22.76 3.03 -5.33
N LEU A 17 -22.96 1.92 -6.05
CA LEU A 17 -22.09 1.46 -7.12
C LEU A 17 -22.63 2.01 -8.43
N LEU A 18 -21.89 2.91 -9.05
CA LEU A 18 -22.27 3.59 -10.27
C LEU A 18 -21.45 3.02 -11.44
N PRO A 19 -22.08 2.74 -12.61
CA PRO A 19 -21.33 2.29 -13.80
C PRO A 19 -20.39 3.37 -14.33
N GLN A 20 -20.72 4.64 -14.07
CA GLN A 20 -19.89 5.79 -14.37
C GLN A 20 -20.07 6.86 -13.27
N PRO A 21 -19.04 7.67 -12.98
CA PRO A 21 -19.15 8.74 -12.00
C PRO A 21 -20.10 9.84 -12.50
N PRO A 22 -20.77 10.54 -11.59
CA PRO A 22 -21.48 11.76 -11.92
C PRO A 22 -20.49 12.84 -12.39
N GLN A 23 -20.96 13.76 -13.22
CA GLN A 23 -20.14 14.88 -13.65
C GLN A 23 -19.95 15.87 -12.50
N LEU A 24 -18.70 16.22 -12.18
CA LEU A 24 -18.39 17.27 -11.21
C LEU A 24 -18.72 18.66 -11.78
N SER A 25 -19.28 19.53 -10.94
CA SER A 25 -19.43 20.94 -11.31
C SER A 25 -18.06 21.63 -11.42
N PRO A 26 -17.95 22.72 -12.21
CA PRO A 26 -16.70 23.49 -12.27
C PRO A 26 -16.23 24.00 -10.90
N GLU A 27 -17.15 24.36 -10.01
CA GLU A 27 -16.88 24.82 -8.67
C GLU A 27 -16.29 23.68 -7.80
N GLU A 28 -16.81 22.48 -7.90
CA GLU A 28 -16.24 21.31 -7.20
C GLU A 28 -14.86 20.95 -7.73
N GLN A 29 -14.64 21.01 -9.05
CA GLN A 29 -13.32 20.79 -9.64
C GLN A 29 -12.30 21.79 -9.11
N GLN A 30 -12.66 23.09 -9.10
CA GLN A 30 -11.80 24.15 -8.56
C GLN A 30 -11.53 23.95 -7.06
N ARG A 31 -12.53 23.53 -6.27
CA ARG A 31 -12.36 23.22 -4.86
C ARG A 31 -11.37 22.08 -4.64
N LEU A 32 -11.47 21.02 -5.45
CA LEU A 32 -10.55 19.87 -5.38
C LEU A 32 -9.12 20.24 -5.77
N GLU A 33 -8.95 21.04 -6.79
CA GLU A 33 -7.62 21.54 -7.19
C GLU A 33 -6.99 22.39 -6.08
N GLN A 34 -7.76 23.27 -5.45
CA GLN A 34 -7.30 24.05 -4.29
C GLN A 34 -7.02 23.17 -3.07
N ALA A 35 -7.77 22.07 -2.89
CA ALA A 35 -7.53 21.12 -1.81
C ALA A 35 -6.18 20.42 -1.94
N VAL A 36 -5.83 19.95 -3.13
CA VAL A 36 -4.52 19.35 -3.42
C VAL A 36 -3.36 20.32 -3.13
N GLU A 37 -3.55 21.62 -3.36
CA GLU A 37 -2.56 22.63 -2.98
C GLU A 37 -2.40 22.75 -1.46
N ARG A 38 -3.48 22.54 -0.70
CA ARG A 38 -3.44 22.62 0.76
C ARG A 38 -2.80 21.40 1.41
N THR A 39 -2.99 20.20 0.83
CA THR A 39 -2.57 18.94 1.42
C THR A 39 -1.13 18.57 1.13
N HIS A 40 -0.51 19.16 0.11
CA HIS A 40 0.92 18.98 -0.11
C HIS A 40 1.73 19.98 0.71
N LEU A 41 1.94 19.67 1.96
CA LEU A 41 2.81 20.47 2.81
C LEU A 41 4.22 19.88 2.82
N PRO A 42 5.24 20.69 2.47
CA PRO A 42 6.61 20.24 2.56
C PRO A 42 6.94 19.92 4.01
N GLY A 43 7.64 18.82 4.21
CA GLY A 43 8.24 18.50 5.49
C GLY A 43 9.25 19.55 5.95
N PRO A 44 9.64 19.55 7.23
CA PRO A 44 10.72 20.37 7.71
C PRO A 44 11.99 20.04 6.91
N ARG A 45 12.67 21.07 6.41
CA ARG A 45 13.91 20.88 5.65
C ARG A 45 15.01 20.34 6.56
N PRO A 46 15.87 19.42 6.06
CA PRO A 46 17.06 19.01 6.78
C PRO A 46 17.93 20.19 7.19
N SER A 47 18.58 20.07 8.34
CA SER A 47 19.52 21.10 8.81
C SER A 47 20.70 21.23 7.82
N PRO A 48 21.18 22.44 7.51
CA PRO A 48 22.39 22.63 6.72
C PRO A 48 23.63 21.87 7.27
N SER A 49 23.67 21.58 8.58
CA SER A 49 24.72 20.76 9.19
C SER A 49 24.70 19.30 8.75
N ARG A 50 23.54 18.74 8.40
CA ARG A 50 23.41 17.41 7.83
C ARG A 50 24.06 17.34 6.45
N ASP A 51 23.79 18.32 5.59
CA ASP A 51 24.30 18.38 4.23
C ASP A 51 25.80 18.76 4.17
N ALA A 52 26.27 19.63 5.07
CA ALA A 52 27.66 20.04 5.18
C ALA A 52 28.58 18.91 5.73
N ALA A 53 28.05 17.97 6.50
CA ALA A 53 28.79 16.82 7.00
C ALA A 53 28.94 15.69 5.96
N ALA A 54 28.27 15.79 4.83
CA ALA A 54 28.33 14.83 3.73
C ALA A 54 29.61 15.04 2.91
N ILE A 55 30.74 14.57 3.41
CA ILE A 55 31.85 14.18 2.55
C ILE A 55 31.36 12.90 1.84
N PHE A 56 30.89 13.08 0.63
CA PHE A 56 30.49 11.98 -0.23
C PHE A 56 31.73 11.18 -0.60
N ASP A 57 32.13 10.23 0.25
CA ASP A 57 33.02 9.19 -0.19
C ASP A 57 32.31 8.47 -1.33
N ALA A 58 32.90 8.58 -2.52
CA ALA A 58 32.40 7.97 -3.74
C ALA A 58 32.45 6.43 -3.58
N VAL A 59 31.43 5.89 -2.94
CA VAL A 59 31.05 4.49 -3.22
C VAL A 59 30.49 4.57 -4.64
N GLY A 60 31.26 4.02 -5.59
CA GLY A 60 30.87 4.02 -6.99
C GLY A 60 29.43 3.51 -7.13
N PRO A 61 28.64 4.06 -8.09
CA PRO A 61 27.25 3.69 -8.25
C PRO A 61 27.13 2.16 -8.41
N SER A 62 26.21 1.57 -7.67
CA SER A 62 25.75 0.19 -7.91
C SER A 62 25.26 0.05 -9.36
N VAL A 63 25.22 -1.18 -9.87
CA VAL A 63 24.84 -1.45 -11.27
C VAL A 63 23.49 -0.78 -11.60
N PRO A 64 23.38 -0.05 -12.74
CA PRO A 64 22.12 0.57 -13.16
C PRO A 64 21.02 -0.47 -13.34
N ALA A 65 19.77 -0.10 -13.05
CA ALA A 65 18.62 -0.90 -13.42
C ALA A 65 18.52 -0.98 -14.96
N THR A 66 18.54 -2.19 -15.50
CA THR A 66 18.23 -2.44 -16.91
C THR A 66 16.72 -2.62 -17.02
N GLY A 67 16.01 -1.52 -17.27
CA GLY A 67 14.57 -1.57 -17.57
C GLY A 67 14.37 -2.16 -18.97
N GLU A 68 14.18 -3.46 -19.10
CA GLU A 68 13.54 -4.00 -20.29
C GLU A 68 12.05 -3.73 -20.18
N ALA A 69 11.50 -3.04 -21.19
CA ALA A 69 10.07 -2.93 -21.35
C ALA A 69 9.51 -4.33 -21.63
N ALA A 70 9.03 -5.00 -20.60
CA ALA A 70 8.27 -6.23 -20.80
C ALA A 70 6.95 -5.85 -21.51
N SER A 71 6.83 -6.26 -22.77
CA SER A 71 5.54 -6.28 -23.42
C SER A 71 4.58 -7.13 -22.58
N PRO A 72 3.32 -6.71 -22.38
CA PRO A 72 2.33 -7.55 -21.75
C PRO A 72 2.29 -8.89 -22.48
N VAL A 73 2.61 -9.97 -21.77
CA VAL A 73 2.41 -11.31 -22.34
C VAL A 73 0.91 -11.56 -22.26
N GLU A 74 0.20 -11.22 -23.33
CA GLU A 74 -1.16 -11.74 -23.54
C GLU A 74 -1.06 -13.25 -23.60
N LYS A 75 -1.64 -13.92 -22.60
CA LYS A 75 -1.72 -15.38 -22.55
C LYS A 75 -2.65 -15.83 -23.66
N ALA A 76 -2.09 -16.09 -24.87
CA ALA A 76 -2.82 -16.71 -25.96
C ALA A 76 -3.32 -18.07 -25.48
N MET A 77 -4.62 -18.34 -25.60
CA MET A 77 -5.20 -19.66 -25.32
C MET A 77 -4.49 -20.70 -26.18
N GLY A 78 -3.72 -21.59 -25.54
CA GLY A 78 -2.95 -22.64 -26.20
C GLY A 78 -1.43 -22.49 -26.21
N ALA A 79 -0.88 -21.45 -25.57
CA ALA A 79 0.57 -21.33 -25.42
C ALA A 79 1.13 -22.37 -24.44
N ALA A 80 2.37 -22.83 -24.69
CA ALA A 80 3.10 -23.67 -23.75
C ALA A 80 3.21 -22.97 -22.37
N PRO A 81 3.19 -23.72 -21.24
CA PRO A 81 3.40 -23.13 -19.93
C PRO A 81 4.71 -22.34 -19.88
N LEU A 82 4.64 -21.12 -19.32
CA LEU A 82 5.82 -20.30 -19.09
C LEU A 82 6.73 -20.95 -18.04
N ALA A 83 8.04 -20.67 -18.10
CA ALA A 83 8.97 -21.15 -17.08
C ALA A 83 8.56 -20.63 -15.69
N PRO A 84 8.71 -21.44 -14.61
CA PRO A 84 8.26 -21.05 -13.26
C PRO A 84 8.82 -19.72 -12.74
N GLY A 85 10.00 -19.31 -13.19
CA GLY A 85 10.64 -18.05 -12.84
C GLY A 85 10.20 -16.85 -13.66
N THR A 86 9.40 -17.05 -14.72
CA THR A 86 8.94 -15.96 -15.57
C THR A 86 8.05 -14.99 -14.78
N PHE A 87 8.34 -13.70 -14.89
CA PHE A 87 7.46 -12.66 -14.38
C PHE A 87 6.22 -12.53 -15.27
N THR A 88 5.06 -12.34 -14.67
CA THR A 88 3.79 -12.23 -15.41
C THR A 88 2.90 -11.16 -14.77
N PHE A 89 2.30 -10.31 -15.62
CA PHE A 89 1.11 -9.56 -15.24
C PHE A 89 -0.13 -10.43 -15.46
N LEU A 90 -0.82 -10.78 -14.37
CA LEU A 90 -2.10 -11.50 -14.41
C LEU A 90 -3.24 -10.55 -14.78
N GLN A 91 -3.14 -9.31 -14.31
CA GLN A 91 -3.98 -8.19 -14.69
C GLN A 91 -3.11 -6.94 -14.86
N ASN A 92 -3.42 -6.14 -15.88
CA ASN A 92 -2.84 -4.82 -16.11
C ASN A 92 -3.93 -3.96 -16.76
N VAL A 93 -4.79 -3.36 -15.91
CA VAL A 93 -6.05 -2.76 -16.34
C VAL A 93 -5.99 -1.25 -16.24
N ASP A 94 -6.33 -0.58 -17.35
CA ASP A 94 -6.54 0.87 -17.41
C ASP A 94 -7.96 1.20 -16.94
N LEU A 95 -8.11 1.78 -15.76
CA LEU A 95 -9.39 2.25 -15.25
C LEU A 95 -9.86 3.50 -16.01
N GLY A 96 -8.97 4.13 -16.77
CA GLY A 96 -9.26 5.37 -17.50
C GLY A 96 -10.18 5.23 -18.69
N ALA A 97 -10.35 4.04 -19.26
CA ALA A 97 -11.34 3.81 -20.31
C ALA A 97 -12.80 3.89 -19.79
N GLY A 98 -12.98 3.73 -18.48
CA GLY A 98 -14.23 3.94 -17.75
C GLY A 98 -14.07 4.90 -16.58
N ALA A 99 -12.90 5.53 -16.46
CA ALA A 99 -12.62 6.42 -15.35
C ALA A 99 -13.34 7.75 -15.49
N PRO A 100 -13.65 8.28 -14.37
CA PRO A 100 -14.39 9.49 -14.17
C PRO A 100 -13.59 10.70 -14.62
N SER A 101 -13.80 11.17 -15.83
CA SER A 101 -13.32 12.50 -16.22
C SER A 101 -13.69 13.52 -15.13
N GLY A 102 -12.68 14.17 -14.55
CA GLY A 102 -12.86 15.10 -13.44
C GLY A 102 -12.62 14.53 -12.03
N TYR A 103 -12.59 13.21 -11.84
CA TYR A 103 -12.30 12.55 -10.57
C TYR A 103 -10.85 12.02 -10.48
N THR A 104 -10.01 12.34 -11.45
CA THR A 104 -8.61 11.97 -11.47
C THR A 104 -7.72 13.18 -11.27
N SER A 105 -6.53 12.98 -10.72
CA SER A 105 -5.53 14.02 -10.47
C SER A 105 -4.16 13.58 -11.00
N VAL A 106 -3.36 14.52 -11.46
CA VAL A 106 -1.93 14.31 -11.71
C VAL A 106 -1.17 14.00 -10.42
N VAL A 107 -1.74 14.36 -9.26
CA VAL A 107 -1.34 13.90 -7.94
C VAL A 107 -2.23 12.70 -7.61
N GLY A 108 -1.87 11.52 -8.13
CA GLY A 108 -2.79 10.37 -8.18
C GLY A 108 -3.02 9.68 -6.84
N GLU A 109 -1.95 9.46 -6.08
CA GLU A 109 -1.93 8.85 -4.74
C GLU A 109 -2.84 7.60 -4.63
N PRO A 110 -2.64 6.64 -5.52
CA PRO A 110 -3.55 5.51 -5.59
C PRO A 110 -3.26 4.47 -4.51
N SER A 111 -4.33 3.81 -4.03
CA SER A 111 -4.24 2.71 -3.08
C SER A 111 -5.17 1.57 -3.48
N VAL A 112 -4.87 0.34 -3.03
CA VAL A 112 -5.62 -0.86 -3.42
C VAL A 112 -5.62 -1.90 -2.32
N GLY A 113 -6.72 -2.66 -2.23
CA GLY A 113 -6.86 -3.88 -1.44
C GLY A 113 -7.85 -4.82 -2.12
N ASN A 114 -7.76 -6.13 -1.84
CA ASN A 114 -8.71 -7.07 -2.42
C ASN A 114 -9.12 -8.18 -1.46
N ASN A 115 -10.37 -8.62 -1.62
CA ASN A 115 -10.96 -9.77 -0.97
C ASN A 115 -11.46 -10.74 -2.04
N GLY A 116 -10.67 -11.71 -2.40
CA GLY A 116 -11.00 -12.63 -3.49
C GLY A 116 -11.18 -11.89 -4.83
N THR A 117 -12.35 -12.02 -5.44
CA THR A 117 -12.70 -11.32 -6.70
C THR A 117 -13.08 -9.86 -6.52
N ALA A 118 -13.34 -9.40 -5.31
CA ALA A 118 -13.61 -8.00 -5.03
C ALA A 118 -12.29 -7.24 -4.86
N VAL A 119 -12.04 -6.26 -5.74
CA VAL A 119 -10.87 -5.37 -5.69
C VAL A 119 -11.36 -3.95 -5.47
N PHE A 120 -10.87 -3.30 -4.43
CA PHE A 120 -11.20 -1.90 -4.15
C PHE A 120 -9.97 -1.03 -4.36
N GLN A 121 -10.07 -0.09 -5.27
CA GLN A 121 -8.99 0.84 -5.63
C GLN A 121 -9.44 2.27 -5.45
N THR A 122 -8.55 3.12 -4.97
CA THR A 122 -8.76 4.55 -4.80
C THR A 122 -7.66 5.36 -5.46
N GLY A 123 -7.88 6.63 -5.58
CA GLY A 123 -6.91 7.67 -5.89
C GLY A 123 -7.44 8.96 -5.31
N ASN A 124 -6.80 10.10 -5.52
CA ASN A 124 -7.14 11.31 -4.78
C ASN A 124 -8.64 11.69 -4.80
N TRP A 125 -9.34 11.51 -5.89
CA TRP A 125 -10.74 11.97 -5.98
C TRP A 125 -11.72 10.88 -6.38
N TYR A 126 -11.29 9.63 -6.48
CA TYR A 126 -12.16 8.52 -6.86
C TYR A 126 -11.98 7.32 -5.94
N ALA A 127 -13.00 6.48 -5.92
CA ALA A 127 -12.91 5.10 -5.51
C ALA A 127 -13.59 4.22 -6.56
N ALA A 128 -13.12 3.00 -6.73
CA ALA A 128 -13.64 2.04 -7.70
C ALA A 128 -13.62 0.63 -7.14
N LEU A 129 -14.65 -0.14 -7.44
CA LEU A 129 -14.82 -1.53 -7.05
C LEU A 129 -14.91 -2.42 -8.28
N SER A 130 -14.10 -3.47 -8.30
CA SER A 130 -14.25 -4.62 -9.17
C SER A 130 -14.85 -5.79 -8.39
N THR A 131 -15.67 -6.61 -9.04
CA THR A 131 -16.17 -7.89 -8.51
C THR A 131 -15.72 -9.10 -9.34
N ASP A 132 -14.85 -8.88 -10.31
CA ASP A 132 -14.35 -9.84 -11.28
C ASP A 132 -12.81 -9.95 -11.28
N ALA A 133 -12.19 -9.82 -10.09
CA ALA A 133 -10.74 -9.88 -9.86
C ALA A 133 -9.95 -8.78 -10.59
N GLY A 134 -10.53 -7.59 -10.73
CA GLY A 134 -9.86 -6.44 -11.30
C GLY A 134 -9.95 -6.34 -12.84
N GLN A 135 -10.83 -7.12 -13.50
CA GLN A 135 -11.02 -7.03 -14.95
C GLN A 135 -11.84 -5.81 -15.34
N THR A 136 -12.91 -5.52 -14.58
CA THR A 136 -13.75 -4.34 -14.78
C THR A 136 -14.02 -3.64 -13.45
N PHE A 137 -14.28 -2.33 -13.50
CA PHE A 137 -14.50 -1.52 -12.30
C PHE A 137 -15.78 -0.69 -12.43
N SER A 138 -16.52 -0.62 -11.32
CA SER A 138 -17.60 0.33 -11.08
C SER A 138 -17.12 1.46 -10.19
N PHE A 139 -17.67 2.65 -10.35
CA PHE A 139 -17.31 3.82 -9.55
C PHE A 139 -18.02 3.81 -8.19
N VAL A 140 -17.31 4.19 -7.14
CA VAL A 140 -17.83 4.48 -5.81
C VAL A 140 -17.56 5.96 -5.53
N ASN A 141 -18.59 6.74 -5.22
CA ASN A 141 -18.43 8.18 -5.01
C ASN A 141 -17.94 8.48 -3.59
N PRO A 142 -16.66 8.86 -3.37
CA PRO A 142 -16.15 9.12 -2.04
C PRO A 142 -16.75 10.38 -1.39
N PHE A 143 -17.33 11.30 -2.19
CA PHE A 143 -17.92 12.55 -1.70
C PHE A 143 -19.31 12.35 -1.10
N THR A 144 -20.04 11.31 -1.52
CA THR A 144 -21.44 11.08 -1.11
C THR A 144 -21.68 9.77 -0.37
N THR A 145 -20.72 8.84 -0.38
CA THR A 145 -20.83 7.56 0.33
C THR A 145 -21.02 7.75 1.83
N PHE A 146 -20.43 8.80 2.38
CA PHE A 146 -20.52 9.11 3.81
C PHE A 146 -21.05 10.52 4.06
N PRO A 147 -21.68 10.78 5.22
CA PRO A 147 -22.02 12.14 5.62
C PRO A 147 -20.77 13.03 5.63
N SER A 148 -20.91 14.25 5.09
CA SER A 148 -19.81 15.23 5.10
C SER A 148 -19.52 15.71 6.53
N VAL A 149 -18.24 15.90 6.85
CA VAL A 149 -17.75 16.47 8.11
C VAL A 149 -16.66 17.49 7.80
N ASN A 150 -16.42 18.44 8.70
CA ASN A 150 -15.43 19.52 8.58
C ASN A 150 -15.52 20.21 7.20
N GLY A 151 -14.42 20.38 6.47
CA GLY A 151 -14.38 20.98 5.14
C GLY A 151 -14.79 20.04 3.98
N GLY A 152 -15.32 18.85 4.27
CA GLY A 152 -15.71 17.83 3.30
C GLY A 152 -14.54 16.93 2.86
N PHE A 153 -14.87 15.78 2.21
CA PHE A 153 -13.87 14.89 1.65
C PHE A 153 -12.96 15.64 0.66
N CYS A 154 -11.68 15.31 0.71
CA CYS A 154 -10.67 15.98 -0.09
C CYS A 154 -9.95 15.04 -1.06
N CYS A 155 -9.19 14.14 -0.48
CA CYS A 155 -8.03 13.55 -1.16
C CYS A 155 -7.52 12.37 -0.34
N ASP A 156 -6.22 12.16 -0.29
CA ASP A 156 -5.48 11.11 0.41
C ASP A 156 -6.34 9.95 0.90
N GLN A 157 -6.32 8.86 0.14
CA GLN A 157 -7.06 7.65 0.48
C GLN A 157 -6.09 6.49 0.63
N SER A 158 -6.30 5.67 1.65
CA SER A 158 -5.52 4.44 1.84
C SER A 158 -6.45 3.24 1.97
N VAL A 159 -6.11 2.14 1.27
CA VAL A 159 -6.87 0.89 1.29
C VAL A 159 -5.98 -0.24 1.77
N LEU A 160 -6.54 -1.12 2.60
CA LEU A 160 -5.84 -2.28 3.13
C LEU A 160 -6.84 -3.40 3.43
N TYR A 161 -6.43 -4.66 3.29
CA TYR A 161 -7.26 -5.82 3.59
C TYR A 161 -6.60 -6.72 4.65
N ASP A 162 -7.35 -7.02 5.71
CA ASP A 162 -7.02 -8.06 6.70
C ASP A 162 -7.72 -9.37 6.31
N GLN A 163 -6.94 -10.31 5.79
CA GLN A 163 -7.46 -11.63 5.40
C GLN A 163 -7.92 -12.45 6.61
N SER A 164 -7.32 -12.26 7.77
CA SER A 164 -7.59 -13.08 8.96
C SER A 164 -8.98 -12.85 9.55
N ARG A 165 -9.51 -11.63 9.42
CA ARG A 165 -10.84 -11.23 9.93
C ARG A 165 -11.81 -10.85 8.83
N ASP A 166 -11.36 -10.94 7.57
CA ASP A 166 -12.15 -10.58 6.39
C ASP A 166 -12.62 -9.12 6.43
N LEU A 167 -11.67 -8.20 6.69
CA LEU A 167 -11.93 -6.76 6.80
C LEU A 167 -11.20 -5.99 5.71
N LEU A 168 -11.95 -5.25 4.90
CA LEU A 168 -11.35 -4.24 4.03
C LEU A 168 -11.49 -2.88 4.68
N PHE A 169 -10.37 -2.18 4.82
CA PHE A 169 -10.26 -0.84 5.37
C PHE A 169 -10.14 0.18 4.24
N TRP A 170 -10.88 1.27 4.37
CA TRP A 170 -10.81 2.44 3.51
C TRP A 170 -10.67 3.69 4.38
N LEU A 171 -9.49 4.27 4.39
CA LEU A 171 -9.17 5.50 5.10
C LEU A 171 -9.28 6.68 4.16
N MET A 172 -9.93 7.76 4.61
CA MET A 172 -10.21 8.96 3.83
C MET A 172 -9.86 10.21 4.63
N LEU A 173 -9.25 11.19 3.96
CA LEU A 173 -8.93 12.49 4.55
C LEU A 173 -10.03 13.51 4.20
N TYR A 174 -10.50 14.20 5.24
CA TYR A 174 -11.43 15.33 5.13
C TYR A 174 -10.67 16.65 5.39
N LEU A 175 -10.97 17.69 4.61
CA LEU A 175 -10.37 19.01 4.82
C LEU A 175 -10.70 19.56 6.20
N PRO A 176 -9.79 20.36 6.79
CA PRO A 176 -10.07 20.99 8.07
C PRO A 176 -11.17 22.05 7.96
N ASP A 177 -11.95 22.18 9.04
CA ASP A 177 -12.64 23.40 9.40
C ASP A 177 -11.70 24.34 10.20
N ASP A 178 -12.23 25.31 10.93
CA ASP A 178 -11.42 26.26 11.72
C ASP A 178 -10.74 25.58 12.94
N ASN A 179 -11.15 24.38 13.33
CA ASN A 179 -10.71 23.74 14.56
C ASN A 179 -9.94 22.44 14.36
N THR A 180 -10.34 21.62 13.39
CA THR A 180 -9.84 20.25 13.22
C THR A 180 -10.14 19.72 11.82
N ASN A 181 -9.60 18.53 11.52
CA ASN A 181 -10.06 17.70 10.42
C ASN A 181 -10.36 16.28 10.90
N THR A 182 -10.82 15.44 9.99
CA THR A 182 -11.15 14.05 10.23
C THR A 182 -10.41 13.15 9.26
N LEU A 183 -9.81 12.07 9.79
CA LEU A 183 -9.52 10.86 9.05
C LEU A 183 -10.66 9.88 9.29
N ARG A 184 -11.42 9.53 8.26
CA ARG A 184 -12.51 8.55 8.35
C ARG A 184 -12.01 7.17 7.98
N LEU A 185 -12.07 6.25 8.93
CA LEU A 185 -11.75 4.84 8.74
C LEU A 185 -13.04 4.06 8.49
N ALA A 186 -13.29 3.70 7.24
CA ALA A 186 -14.42 2.86 6.85
C ALA A 186 -13.99 1.38 6.75
N ILE A 187 -14.92 0.48 7.07
CA ILE A 187 -14.69 -0.97 7.18
C ILE A 187 -15.82 -1.71 6.48
N ALA A 188 -15.47 -2.54 5.50
CA ALA A 188 -16.37 -3.54 4.94
C ALA A 188 -15.95 -4.92 5.46
N LYS A 189 -16.87 -5.64 6.12
CA LYS A 189 -16.63 -7.00 6.62
C LYS A 189 -17.24 -8.02 5.68
N GLY A 190 -16.36 -8.79 5.05
CA GLY A 190 -16.76 -9.80 4.07
C GLY A 190 -16.93 -9.23 2.66
N GLN A 191 -16.73 -10.11 1.68
CA GLN A 191 -16.87 -9.78 0.27
C GLN A 191 -18.26 -9.23 -0.08
N SER A 192 -19.32 -9.75 0.56
CA SER A 192 -20.69 -9.31 0.33
C SER A 192 -20.92 -7.86 0.77
N ALA A 193 -20.40 -7.46 1.93
CA ALA A 193 -20.50 -6.07 2.38
C ALA A 193 -19.76 -5.12 1.43
N LEU A 194 -18.55 -5.49 1.03
CA LEU A 194 -17.75 -4.73 0.07
C LEU A 194 -18.48 -4.59 -1.27
N SER A 195 -18.97 -5.71 -1.83
CA SER A 195 -19.66 -5.73 -3.13
C SER A 195 -21.00 -4.99 -3.12
N SER A 196 -21.64 -4.84 -1.95
CA SER A 196 -22.87 -4.06 -1.81
C SER A 196 -22.65 -2.61 -1.40
N GLY A 197 -21.39 -2.18 -1.16
CA GLY A 197 -21.10 -0.83 -0.68
C GLY A 197 -21.52 -0.56 0.75
N SER A 198 -21.58 -1.59 1.61
CA SER A 198 -21.99 -1.48 3.00
C SER A 198 -20.80 -1.28 3.93
N TRP A 199 -20.80 -0.19 4.69
CA TRP A 199 -19.67 0.25 5.50
C TRP A 199 -20.06 0.53 6.94
N TYR A 200 -19.14 0.20 7.87
CA TYR A 200 -19.05 0.80 9.20
C TYR A 200 -17.91 1.81 9.18
N TYR A 201 -17.99 2.91 9.94
CA TYR A 201 -16.91 3.88 9.97
C TYR A 201 -16.72 4.53 11.34
N TYR A 202 -15.45 4.86 11.62
CA TYR A 202 -14.99 5.65 12.76
C TYR A 202 -14.36 6.94 12.24
N ASP A 203 -14.56 8.03 12.97
CA ASP A 203 -13.92 9.30 12.69
C ASP A 203 -12.80 9.55 13.70
N LEU A 204 -11.58 9.78 13.19
CA LEU A 204 -10.36 10.00 13.96
C LEU A 204 -9.96 11.47 13.81
N THR A 205 -9.73 12.18 14.92
CA THR A 205 -9.34 13.59 14.91
C THR A 205 -8.05 13.82 15.71
N PRO A 206 -7.30 14.91 15.45
CA PRO A 206 -6.12 15.25 16.22
C PRO A 206 -6.37 15.36 17.74
N GLN A 207 -7.55 15.84 18.14
CA GLN A 207 -7.90 15.99 19.55
C GLN A 207 -8.04 14.65 20.29
N MET A 208 -8.38 13.56 19.60
CA MET A 208 -8.44 12.21 20.18
C MET A 208 -7.06 11.71 20.63
N VAL A 209 -6.00 12.19 20.02
CA VAL A 209 -4.63 11.86 20.40
C VAL A 209 -3.95 12.97 21.20
N GLY A 210 -4.74 13.72 21.97
CA GLY A 210 -4.25 14.72 22.91
C GLY A 210 -3.72 16.02 22.29
N LEU A 211 -3.92 16.23 20.98
CA LEU A 211 -3.45 17.45 20.32
C LEU A 211 -4.48 18.60 20.48
N PRO A 212 -4.03 19.86 20.53
CA PRO A 212 -4.93 21.00 20.66
C PRO A 212 -5.78 21.23 19.41
N THR A 213 -6.82 22.07 19.54
CA THR A 213 -7.53 22.62 18.38
C THR A 213 -6.58 23.41 17.46
N GLY A 214 -6.98 23.60 16.21
CA GLY A 214 -6.13 24.26 15.21
C GLY A 214 -5.04 23.35 14.64
N ARG A 215 -5.25 22.03 14.75
CA ARG A 215 -4.40 20.98 14.16
C ARG A 215 -5.20 20.13 13.21
N TRP A 216 -4.53 19.62 12.16
CA TRP A 216 -5.11 18.69 11.21
C TRP A 216 -4.12 17.59 10.82
N PHE A 217 -4.67 16.40 10.57
CA PHE A 217 -3.95 15.25 10.05
C PHE A 217 -3.77 15.36 8.55
N ASP A 218 -2.60 14.95 8.07
CA ASP A 218 -2.25 14.92 6.67
C ASP A 218 -1.38 13.69 6.36
N TYR A 219 -1.35 13.27 5.11
CA TYR A 219 -0.50 12.17 4.64
C TYR A 219 -0.74 10.85 5.40
N PRO A 220 -1.98 10.33 5.44
CA PRO A 220 -2.30 9.16 6.24
C PRO A 220 -1.94 7.85 5.54
N HIS A 221 -1.38 6.88 6.29
CA HIS A 221 -1.09 5.54 5.80
C HIS A 221 -1.64 4.46 6.72
N LEU A 222 -1.89 3.27 6.11
CA LEU A 222 -2.34 2.07 6.80
C LEU A 222 -1.33 0.94 6.71
N THR A 223 -1.17 0.21 7.82
CA THR A 223 -0.46 -1.07 7.86
C THR A 223 -1.06 -2.00 8.92
N LEU A 224 -0.71 -3.29 8.85
CA LEU A 224 -1.21 -4.34 9.76
C LEU A 224 -0.06 -5.01 10.51
N SER A 225 -0.38 -5.47 11.71
CA SER A 225 0.25 -6.61 12.36
C SER A 225 -0.81 -7.72 12.56
N ASN A 226 -0.49 -8.78 13.30
CA ASN A 226 -1.44 -9.89 13.47
C ASN A 226 -2.77 -9.46 14.13
N ASN A 227 -2.71 -8.52 15.08
CA ASN A 227 -3.88 -8.15 15.89
C ASN A 227 -4.25 -6.67 15.84
N TYR A 228 -3.50 -5.86 15.10
CA TYR A 228 -3.74 -4.42 15.05
C TYR A 228 -3.66 -3.85 13.64
N LEU A 229 -4.55 -2.89 13.39
CA LEU A 229 -4.42 -1.90 12.32
C LEU A 229 -3.65 -0.70 12.87
N TYR A 230 -2.70 -0.21 12.09
CA TYR A 230 -1.97 1.03 12.41
C TYR A 230 -2.31 2.11 11.40
N VAL A 231 -2.51 3.32 11.92
CA VAL A 231 -2.72 4.55 11.14
C VAL A 231 -1.60 5.51 11.49
N THR A 232 -0.84 5.95 10.50
CA THR A 232 0.14 7.04 10.68
C THR A 232 -0.37 8.31 10.03
N ALA A 233 -0.02 9.48 10.57
CA ALA A 233 -0.28 10.77 9.94
C ALA A 233 0.72 11.82 10.41
N ASN A 234 0.99 12.82 9.56
CA ASN A 234 1.62 14.07 9.95
C ASN A 234 0.57 15.03 10.50
N VAL A 235 0.97 15.96 11.34
CA VAL A 235 0.11 16.95 11.96
C VAL A 235 0.62 18.34 11.63
N PHE A 236 -0.27 19.18 11.08
CA PHE A 236 0.05 20.55 10.71
C PHE A 236 -0.87 21.55 11.40
N THR A 237 -0.48 22.82 11.40
CA THR A 237 -1.36 23.93 11.80
C THR A 237 -2.43 24.17 10.72
N ILE A 238 -3.67 24.49 11.12
CA ILE A 238 -4.75 24.87 10.19
C ILE A 238 -4.54 26.28 9.63
N SER A 239 -3.98 27.17 10.44
CA SER A 239 -3.70 28.55 10.04
C SER A 239 -2.38 28.67 9.26
N GLN A 240 -2.33 29.57 8.29
CA GLN A 240 -1.09 29.91 7.58
C GLN A 240 -0.09 30.68 8.47
N PRO A 241 1.23 30.48 8.27
CA PRO A 241 1.80 29.48 7.38
C PRO A 241 1.57 28.08 7.94
N TYR A 242 1.10 27.16 7.11
CA TYR A 242 0.95 25.76 7.50
C TYR A 242 2.31 25.20 7.92
N SER A 243 2.38 24.72 9.14
CA SER A 243 3.65 24.22 9.71
C SER A 243 3.43 22.86 10.32
N TRP A 244 4.33 21.94 10.04
CA TRP A 244 4.38 20.65 10.75
C TRP A 244 4.59 20.88 12.25
N THR A 245 3.85 20.16 13.07
CA THR A 245 3.94 20.24 14.53
C THR A 245 4.24 18.92 15.19
N ASN A 246 3.69 17.84 14.66
CA ASN A 246 3.81 16.50 15.22
C ASN A 246 3.69 15.44 14.13
N THR A 247 4.07 14.22 14.46
CA THR A 247 3.73 13.01 13.72
C THR A 247 3.13 11.99 14.69
N VAL A 248 2.14 11.24 14.25
CA VAL A 248 1.40 10.29 15.07
C VAL A 248 1.38 8.90 14.43
N ILE A 249 1.38 7.88 15.28
CA ILE A 249 0.97 6.53 14.94
C ILE A 249 -0.12 6.08 15.94
N MET A 250 -1.22 5.57 15.42
CA MET A 250 -2.35 5.03 16.18
C MET A 250 -2.43 3.52 15.97
N ARG A 251 -2.75 2.77 17.02
CA ARG A 251 -2.90 1.32 17.04
C ARG A 251 -4.33 0.93 17.42
N LEU A 252 -5.04 0.26 16.52
CA LEU A 252 -6.46 -0.08 16.63
C LEU A 252 -6.63 -1.60 16.64
N PRO A 253 -7.26 -2.20 17.69
CA PRO A 253 -7.43 -3.66 17.79
C PRO A 253 -8.37 -4.20 16.70
N LEU A 254 -7.88 -5.14 15.87
CA LEU A 254 -8.62 -5.71 14.75
C LEU A 254 -9.89 -6.47 15.17
N ASP A 255 -9.86 -7.16 16.31
CA ASP A 255 -11.03 -7.87 16.83
C ASP A 255 -12.16 -6.90 17.20
N THR A 256 -11.82 -5.75 17.79
CA THR A 256 -12.79 -4.69 18.12
C THR A 256 -13.35 -4.06 16.85
N LEU A 257 -12.50 -3.78 15.84
CA LEU A 257 -12.93 -3.30 14.53
C LEU A 257 -13.86 -4.30 13.85
N SER A 258 -13.56 -5.61 13.93
CA SER A 258 -14.38 -6.69 13.40
C SER A 258 -15.72 -6.85 14.13
N ALA A 259 -15.79 -6.53 15.41
CA ALA A 259 -16.99 -6.58 16.22
C ALA A 259 -17.88 -5.32 16.08
N HIS A 260 -17.37 -4.25 15.46
CA HIS A 260 -18.06 -2.96 15.31
C HIS A 260 -18.54 -2.37 16.63
N THR A 261 -17.68 -2.36 17.63
CA THR A 261 -17.96 -1.86 18.99
C THR A 261 -17.18 -0.59 19.30
N ALA A 262 -17.38 -0.02 20.49
CA ALA A 262 -16.53 1.06 20.99
C ALA A 262 -15.05 0.60 20.98
N LEU A 263 -14.15 1.50 20.60
CA LEU A 263 -12.78 1.20 20.25
C LEU A 263 -11.83 1.92 21.20
N THR A 264 -10.89 1.18 21.80
CA THR A 264 -9.74 1.77 22.48
C THR A 264 -8.60 1.88 21.48
N ILE A 265 -8.10 3.09 21.28
CA ILE A 265 -6.96 3.39 20.41
C ILE A 265 -5.76 3.69 21.30
N ASP A 266 -4.68 2.95 21.11
CA ASP A 266 -3.39 3.35 21.67
C ASP A 266 -2.67 4.23 20.63
N TYR A 267 -1.92 5.23 21.07
CA TYR A 267 -1.22 6.13 20.17
C TYR A 267 0.13 6.60 20.71
N TYR A 268 1.00 6.99 19.79
CA TYR A 268 2.28 7.63 20.09
C TYR A 268 2.42 8.87 19.22
N VAL A 269 2.72 10.01 19.85
CA VAL A 269 2.89 11.32 19.21
C VAL A 269 4.30 11.83 19.48
N THR A 270 4.94 12.42 18.47
CA THR A 270 6.23 13.10 18.62
C THR A 270 6.30 14.35 17.79
N ASN A 271 7.13 15.29 18.17
CA ASN A 271 7.54 16.49 17.41
C ASN A 271 9.02 16.46 17.00
N ASP A 272 9.70 15.33 17.18
CA ASP A 272 11.14 15.18 16.92
C ASP A 272 11.42 14.66 15.50
N HIS A 273 10.48 13.91 14.91
CA HIS A 273 10.66 13.22 13.64
C HIS A 273 9.44 13.38 12.74
N PHE A 274 9.70 13.87 11.54
CA PHE A 274 8.70 14.06 10.49
C PHE A 274 8.46 12.79 9.71
N ASN A 275 7.21 12.50 9.41
CA ASN A 275 6.73 11.40 8.57
C ASN A 275 7.11 10.00 9.09
N PHE A 276 6.09 9.25 9.48
CA PHE A 276 6.22 7.84 9.89
C PHE A 276 5.78 6.92 8.77
N THR A 277 6.69 6.07 8.29
CA THR A 277 6.34 5.01 7.33
C THR A 277 6.50 3.66 8.00
N ALA A 278 5.36 3.01 8.22
CA ALA A 278 5.27 1.74 8.94
C ALA A 278 5.41 0.54 7.99
N THR A 279 6.04 -0.54 8.50
CA THR A 279 6.41 -1.70 7.71
C THR A 279 5.21 -2.55 7.29
N GLN A 280 5.15 -2.94 6.02
CA GLN A 280 4.33 -4.04 5.54
C GLN A 280 4.95 -5.38 5.97
N GLY A 281 4.14 -6.42 6.17
CA GLY A 281 4.60 -7.76 6.55
C GLY A 281 4.86 -7.94 8.05
N ALA A 282 4.48 -6.97 8.89
CA ALA A 282 4.61 -7.09 10.34
C ALA A 282 3.71 -8.22 10.91
N THR A 283 4.19 -8.85 11.99
CA THR A 283 3.46 -9.91 12.70
C THR A 283 3.11 -9.48 14.13
N THR A 284 3.89 -9.86 15.13
CA THR A 284 3.67 -9.50 16.54
C THR A 284 4.36 -8.19 16.96
N ARG A 285 5.10 -7.59 16.04
CA ARG A 285 5.83 -6.33 16.24
C ARG A 285 5.75 -5.51 14.96
N ILE A 286 5.35 -4.26 15.10
CA ILE A 286 5.44 -3.27 14.03
C ILE A 286 6.75 -2.49 14.14
N TYR A 287 7.32 -2.17 12.99
CA TYR A 287 8.41 -1.21 12.86
C TYR A 287 7.97 -0.03 12.01
N TRP A 288 8.57 1.13 12.24
CA TRP A 288 8.45 2.27 11.35
C TRP A 288 9.71 3.11 11.37
N GLY A 289 9.93 3.83 10.30
CA GLY A 289 11.11 4.66 10.13
C GLY A 289 10.77 6.12 9.92
N SER A 290 11.68 6.98 10.34
CA SER A 290 11.72 8.39 10.01
C SER A 290 13.17 8.85 9.91
N GLN A 291 13.48 9.65 8.87
CA GLN A 291 14.83 10.19 8.73
C GLN A 291 15.07 11.30 9.74
N SER A 292 16.30 11.35 10.27
CA SER A 292 16.74 12.48 11.09
C SER A 292 16.95 13.72 10.21
N LEU A 293 16.50 14.87 10.70
CA LEU A 293 16.71 16.16 10.05
C LEU A 293 18.13 16.74 10.29
N THR A 294 18.90 16.13 11.21
CA THR A 294 20.20 16.69 11.64
C THR A 294 21.38 15.75 11.42
N SER A 295 21.12 14.50 11.05
CA SER A 295 22.16 13.47 10.88
C SER A 295 21.75 12.44 9.81
N TRP A 296 22.72 11.71 9.27
CA TRP A 296 22.48 10.61 8.34
C TRP A 296 22.05 9.34 9.09
N GLN A 297 20.85 9.41 9.69
CA GLN A 297 20.27 8.33 10.47
C GLN A 297 18.78 8.17 10.15
N ILE A 298 18.33 6.94 10.20
CA ILE A 298 16.91 6.59 10.33
C ILE A 298 16.65 6.28 11.80
N ARG A 299 15.70 6.95 12.43
CA ARG A 299 15.13 6.49 13.67
C ARG A 299 14.21 5.33 13.38
N LEU A 300 14.64 4.15 13.76
CA LEU A 300 13.88 2.91 13.65
C LEU A 300 13.11 2.71 14.96
N TYR A 301 11.82 2.94 14.91
CA TYR A 301 10.89 2.67 15.99
C TYR A 301 10.38 1.25 15.95
N GLN A 302 9.97 0.73 17.10
CA GLN A 302 9.30 -0.55 17.23
C GLN A 302 8.24 -0.53 18.31
N TRP A 303 7.17 -1.31 18.09
CA TRP A 303 6.08 -1.48 19.03
C TRP A 303 5.60 -2.93 19.02
N ASP A 304 5.82 -3.62 20.15
CA ASP A 304 5.32 -4.98 20.32
C ASP A 304 3.82 -4.96 20.64
N GLU A 305 3.06 -5.89 20.06
CA GLU A 305 1.61 -5.98 20.28
C GLU A 305 1.25 -6.11 21.77
N GLY A 306 2.01 -6.86 22.54
CA GLY A 306 1.82 -7.07 23.97
C GLY A 306 2.38 -5.97 24.88
N SER A 307 2.92 -4.86 24.32
CA SER A 307 3.58 -3.81 25.11
C SER A 307 2.87 -2.45 24.94
N PRO A 308 2.75 -1.67 26.03
CA PRO A 308 2.35 -0.27 25.93
C PRO A 308 3.51 0.66 25.56
N THR A 309 4.73 0.11 25.37
CA THR A 309 5.95 0.92 25.19
C THR A 309 6.40 0.92 23.75
N VAL A 310 6.55 2.10 23.18
CA VAL A 310 7.29 2.35 21.93
C VAL A 310 8.76 2.53 22.28
N SER A 311 9.63 1.84 21.57
CA SER A 311 11.08 2.02 21.68
C SER A 311 11.71 2.28 20.32
N TRP A 312 12.95 2.74 20.29
CA TRP A 312 13.64 3.07 19.04
C TRP A 312 15.15 2.88 19.11
N THR A 313 15.76 2.82 17.94
CA THR A 313 17.21 2.80 17.71
C THR A 313 17.53 3.71 16.54
N ASP A 314 18.54 4.56 16.68
CA ASP A 314 19.02 5.39 15.58
C ASP A 314 20.04 4.57 14.76
N VAL A 315 19.71 4.35 13.48
CA VAL A 315 20.49 3.52 12.55
C VAL A 315 21.20 4.46 11.58
N THR A 316 22.53 4.44 11.59
CA THR A 316 23.33 5.25 10.65
C THR A 316 23.25 4.67 9.25
N ILE A 317 22.96 5.53 8.28
CA ILE A 317 22.90 5.22 6.84
C ILE A 317 23.96 6.03 6.08
N SER A 318 24.27 5.57 4.87
CA SER A 318 25.18 6.32 3.98
C SER A 318 24.55 7.66 3.57
N PRO A 319 25.33 8.74 3.53
CA PRO A 319 24.89 10.03 2.98
C PRO A 319 24.37 9.89 1.54
N TYR A 320 23.43 10.76 1.17
CA TYR A 320 22.85 10.83 -0.17
C TYR A 320 22.44 12.28 -0.50
N PRO A 321 22.28 12.63 -1.80
CA PRO A 321 21.79 13.95 -2.17
C PRO A 321 20.33 14.15 -1.72
N SER A 322 20.08 15.16 -0.87
CA SER A 322 18.77 15.45 -0.24
C SER A 322 18.14 16.78 -0.71
N SER A 323 18.68 17.40 -1.76
CA SER A 323 18.06 18.57 -2.39
C SER A 323 16.73 18.20 -3.07
N THR A 324 15.96 19.19 -3.48
CA THR A 324 14.75 18.97 -4.27
C THR A 324 15.10 18.22 -5.57
N PRO A 325 14.50 17.06 -5.86
CA PRO A 325 14.72 16.36 -7.10
C PRO A 325 14.24 17.16 -8.31
N SER A 326 14.87 16.93 -9.47
CA SER A 326 14.40 17.49 -10.75
C SER A 326 14.56 16.47 -11.85
N CYS A 327 13.47 16.17 -12.56
CA CYS A 327 13.45 15.23 -13.68
C CYS A 327 12.48 15.69 -14.79
N PRO A 328 12.83 16.78 -15.50
CA PRO A 328 12.02 17.24 -16.61
C PRO A 328 11.93 16.18 -17.70
N GLY A 329 10.73 15.97 -18.22
CA GLY A 329 10.47 15.06 -19.33
C GLY A 329 10.77 15.70 -20.71
N PRO A 330 10.46 15.01 -21.83
CA PRO A 330 10.71 15.51 -23.17
C PRO A 330 10.03 16.84 -23.50
N ASP A 331 8.95 17.17 -22.82
CA ASP A 331 8.20 18.44 -22.95
C ASP A 331 8.65 19.51 -21.96
N GLY A 332 9.77 19.30 -21.23
CA GLY A 332 10.34 20.23 -20.28
C GLY A 332 9.59 20.31 -18.93
N ARG A 333 8.52 19.55 -18.75
CA ARG A 333 7.73 19.54 -17.50
C ARG A 333 8.38 18.64 -16.46
N ASP A 334 8.60 19.22 -15.28
CA ASP A 334 9.22 18.51 -14.16
C ASP A 334 8.16 17.74 -13.36
N TRP A 335 8.32 16.43 -13.23
CA TRP A 335 7.42 15.58 -12.47
C TRP A 335 7.98 15.14 -11.11
N CYS A 336 9.20 15.55 -10.75
CA CYS A 336 9.85 15.18 -9.49
C CYS A 336 9.89 16.32 -8.46
N GLY A 337 9.74 17.57 -8.89
CA GLY A 337 10.01 18.75 -8.07
C GLY A 337 9.12 18.92 -6.83
N ARG A 338 8.03 18.12 -6.73
CA ARG A 338 7.18 18.06 -5.54
C ARG A 338 7.70 17.06 -4.49
N SER A 339 8.55 16.10 -4.88
CA SER A 339 9.05 15.06 -3.99
C SER A 339 10.09 15.59 -2.99
N ASP A 340 10.19 14.92 -1.86
CA ASP A 340 11.26 15.04 -0.88
C ASP A 340 11.88 13.66 -0.57
N ASP A 341 12.74 13.62 0.45
CA ASP A 341 13.45 12.39 0.85
C ASP A 341 12.75 11.61 1.96
N ARG A 342 11.45 11.84 2.21
CA ARG A 342 10.70 11.02 3.19
C ARG A 342 10.69 9.55 2.78
N ILE A 343 10.67 8.66 3.76
CA ILE A 343 10.51 7.23 3.51
C ILE A 343 9.12 6.99 2.89
N LEU A 344 9.07 6.27 1.77
CA LEU A 344 7.84 5.96 1.03
C LEU A 344 7.48 4.48 1.10
N GLY A 345 8.48 3.59 1.13
CA GLY A 345 8.28 2.15 1.27
C GLY A 345 8.95 1.61 2.52
N ALA A 346 8.26 0.74 3.27
CA ALA A 346 8.81 0.07 4.43
C ALA A 346 8.27 -1.37 4.55
N TRP A 347 9.14 -2.32 4.90
CA TRP A 347 8.76 -3.72 5.07
C TRP A 347 9.53 -4.40 6.18
N VAL A 348 8.96 -5.49 6.70
CA VAL A 348 9.66 -6.46 7.53
C VAL A 348 9.33 -7.86 7.05
N ALA A 349 10.35 -8.64 6.72
CA ALA A 349 10.22 -10.03 6.28
C ALA A 349 11.55 -10.77 6.43
N ASN A 350 11.49 -12.05 6.77
CA ASN A 350 12.66 -12.94 6.82
C ASN A 350 13.82 -12.39 7.65
N GLY A 351 13.53 -11.70 8.77
CA GLY A 351 14.53 -11.11 9.66
C GLY A 351 15.19 -9.83 9.13
N ILE A 352 14.60 -9.19 8.11
CA ILE A 352 15.06 -7.96 7.49
C ILE A 352 13.99 -6.88 7.64
N ILE A 353 14.40 -5.72 8.14
CA ILE A 353 13.61 -4.48 8.09
C ILE A 353 14.18 -3.65 6.95
N GLY A 354 13.34 -3.18 6.05
CA GLY A 354 13.79 -2.36 4.94
C GLY A 354 13.02 -1.06 4.79
N PHE A 355 13.70 -0.04 4.27
CA PHE A 355 13.16 1.28 3.97
C PHE A 355 13.59 1.74 2.59
N MET A 356 12.67 2.42 1.88
CA MET A 356 12.91 3.00 0.55
C MET A 356 12.48 4.47 0.53
N TRP A 357 13.29 5.32 -0.10
CA TRP A 357 13.01 6.75 -0.23
C TRP A 357 13.62 7.35 -1.48
N ASN A 358 13.16 8.53 -1.88
CA ASN A 358 13.71 9.27 -3.00
C ASN A 358 14.98 10.01 -2.59
N ALA A 359 15.95 10.09 -3.50
CA ALA A 359 17.11 10.96 -3.40
C ALA A 359 17.25 11.79 -4.68
N SER A 360 17.77 13.00 -4.56
CA SER A 360 18.01 13.85 -5.72
C SER A 360 19.24 13.39 -6.53
N GLN A 361 19.44 13.98 -7.70
CA GLN A 361 20.65 13.82 -8.48
C GLN A 361 21.87 14.37 -7.75
N GLY A 362 23.03 13.79 -7.98
CA GLY A 362 24.32 14.19 -7.37
C GLY A 362 25.15 12.99 -6.95
N SER A 363 26.40 13.24 -6.51
CA SER A 363 27.31 12.19 -5.98
C SER A 363 27.49 10.97 -6.90
N GLY A 364 27.61 11.21 -8.21
CA GLY A 364 27.78 10.16 -9.22
C GLY A 364 26.48 9.63 -9.82
N TYR A 365 25.32 10.04 -9.32
CA TYR A 365 24.01 9.71 -9.87
C TYR A 365 23.51 10.89 -10.74
N PRO A 366 23.42 10.73 -12.07
CA PRO A 366 23.04 11.84 -12.95
C PRO A 366 21.56 12.24 -12.85
N TYR A 367 20.72 11.34 -12.33
CA TYR A 367 19.29 11.53 -12.14
C TYR A 367 18.86 11.22 -10.70
N PRO A 368 17.71 11.75 -10.25
CA PRO A 368 17.07 11.31 -9.01
C PRO A 368 16.88 9.79 -8.99
N HIS A 369 16.99 9.20 -7.80
CA HIS A 369 17.03 7.76 -7.65
C HIS A 369 16.40 7.30 -6.34
N VAL A 370 16.09 6.02 -6.24
CA VAL A 370 15.57 5.41 -5.00
C VAL A 370 16.72 4.85 -4.18
N ARG A 371 16.81 5.30 -2.93
CA ARG A 371 17.69 4.73 -1.91
C ARG A 371 16.96 3.65 -1.13
N VAL A 372 17.71 2.65 -0.73
CA VAL A 372 17.22 1.56 0.11
C VAL A 372 18.18 1.34 1.28
N ALA A 373 17.65 1.03 2.46
CA ALA A 373 18.41 0.51 3.58
C ALA A 373 17.78 -0.80 4.04
N ARG A 374 18.57 -1.88 4.09
CA ARG A 374 18.19 -3.14 4.72
C ARG A 374 18.90 -3.28 6.06
N ILE A 375 18.11 -3.57 7.08
CA ILE A 375 18.54 -3.60 8.49
C ILE A 375 18.23 -4.98 9.03
N ASN A 376 19.19 -5.60 9.70
CA ASN A 376 18.96 -6.87 10.38
C ASN A 376 17.98 -6.67 11.54
N GLU A 377 16.88 -7.42 11.55
CA GLU A 377 15.80 -7.25 12.51
C GLU A 377 16.25 -7.50 13.97
N SER A 378 17.17 -8.43 14.20
CA SER A 378 17.62 -8.77 15.55
C SER A 378 18.68 -7.81 16.10
N THR A 379 19.68 -7.47 15.27
CA THR A 379 20.84 -6.66 15.68
C THR A 379 20.66 -5.17 15.45
N LYS A 380 19.70 -4.76 14.61
CA LYS A 380 19.48 -3.39 14.13
C LYS A 380 20.68 -2.82 13.34
N ALA A 381 21.61 -3.67 12.94
CA ALA A 381 22.72 -3.28 12.07
C ALA A 381 22.28 -3.19 10.60
N VAL A 382 22.81 -2.21 9.86
CA VAL A 382 22.62 -2.14 8.41
C VAL A 382 23.29 -3.35 7.76
N ILE A 383 22.54 -4.06 6.92
CA ILE A 383 23.05 -5.17 6.09
C ILE A 383 23.70 -4.60 4.85
N ASP A 384 22.94 -3.81 4.10
CA ASP A 384 23.38 -3.15 2.87
C ASP A 384 22.44 -1.99 2.50
N GLN A 385 22.80 -1.26 1.43
CA GLN A 385 22.06 -0.09 0.96
C GLN A 385 22.04 -0.05 -0.58
N PRO A 386 21.32 -0.99 -1.25
CA PRO A 386 21.22 -0.98 -2.70
C PRO A 386 20.51 0.27 -3.21
N VAL A 387 20.81 0.68 -4.43
CA VAL A 387 20.24 1.86 -5.07
C VAL A 387 19.53 1.46 -6.35
N LEU A 388 18.29 1.89 -6.52
CA LEU A 388 17.58 1.77 -7.79
C LEU A 388 17.78 3.06 -8.59
N TRP A 389 18.59 3.00 -9.64
CA TRP A 389 19.04 4.15 -10.41
C TRP A 389 19.31 3.82 -11.88
N SER A 390 19.43 4.85 -12.70
CA SER A 390 19.83 4.72 -14.11
C SER A 390 20.71 5.91 -14.53
N SER A 391 21.57 5.69 -15.51
CA SER A 391 22.33 6.76 -16.16
C SER A 391 21.52 7.57 -17.18
N GLN A 392 20.27 7.19 -17.45
CA GLN A 392 19.43 7.76 -18.51
C GLN A 392 18.15 8.41 -18.00
N VAL A 393 17.59 7.91 -16.89
CA VAL A 393 16.30 8.34 -16.35
C VAL A 393 16.32 8.36 -14.83
N ALA A 394 15.45 9.17 -14.23
CA ALA A 394 15.16 9.14 -12.80
C ALA A 394 14.34 7.91 -12.42
N TRP A 395 14.48 7.46 -11.16
CA TRP A 395 13.63 6.47 -10.49
C TRP A 395 13.08 7.08 -9.21
N MET A 396 11.74 7.09 -9.04
CA MET A 396 11.08 7.85 -7.99
C MET A 396 9.81 7.15 -7.49
N TYR A 397 9.36 7.54 -6.29
CA TYR A 397 8.07 7.13 -5.70
C TYR A 397 7.92 5.60 -5.52
N PRO A 398 8.86 4.94 -4.84
CA PRO A 398 8.76 3.50 -4.60
C PRO A 398 7.66 3.18 -3.60
N ALA A 399 6.89 2.12 -3.85
CA ALA A 399 6.06 1.46 -2.85
C ALA A 399 6.45 -0.01 -2.75
N VAL A 400 6.18 -0.64 -1.60
CA VAL A 400 6.57 -2.02 -1.36
C VAL A 400 5.46 -2.81 -0.69
N GLY A 401 5.22 -4.03 -1.19
CA GLY A 401 4.38 -5.04 -0.58
C GLY A 401 5.18 -6.31 -0.29
N VAL A 402 4.84 -7.00 0.79
CA VAL A 402 5.45 -8.29 1.17
C VAL A 402 4.48 -9.40 0.82
N ASN A 403 4.94 -10.40 0.08
CA ASN A 403 4.12 -11.57 -0.24
C ASN A 403 4.19 -12.66 0.85
N GLY A 404 3.41 -13.73 0.69
CA GLY A 404 3.36 -14.85 1.64
C GLY A 404 4.68 -15.63 1.80
N ARG A 405 5.66 -15.44 0.90
CA ARG A 405 7.01 -16.00 1.01
C ARG A 405 8.00 -15.06 1.70
N GLY A 406 7.58 -13.85 2.06
CA GLY A 406 8.46 -12.81 2.59
C GLY A 406 9.32 -12.12 1.53
N HIS A 407 8.97 -12.23 0.25
CA HIS A 407 9.59 -11.51 -0.85
C HIS A 407 8.94 -10.13 -1.01
N ILE A 408 9.63 -9.20 -1.65
CA ILE A 408 9.14 -7.84 -1.85
C ILE A 408 8.97 -7.51 -3.33
N ALA A 409 7.95 -6.74 -3.62
CA ALA A 409 7.72 -6.13 -4.91
C ALA A 409 6.87 -4.87 -4.77
N GLY A 410 6.87 -4.03 -5.79
CA GLY A 410 5.99 -2.86 -5.78
C GLY A 410 6.14 -1.96 -6.99
N PRO A 411 5.20 -1.02 -7.17
CA PRO A 411 5.29 -0.01 -8.20
C PRO A 411 6.36 1.04 -7.88
N VAL A 412 6.90 1.61 -8.95
CA VAL A 412 7.86 2.71 -8.93
C VAL A 412 7.77 3.46 -10.26
N PHE A 413 8.02 4.75 -10.28
CA PHE A 413 8.10 5.51 -11.52
C PHE A 413 9.53 5.64 -12.02
N SER A 414 9.71 5.62 -13.35
CA SER A 414 10.92 6.09 -14.03
C SER A 414 10.59 7.15 -15.07
N GLY A 415 11.55 7.98 -15.44
CA GLY A 415 11.36 9.00 -16.48
C GLY A 415 12.32 10.17 -16.35
N GLY A 416 12.09 11.22 -17.14
CA GLY A 416 12.99 12.36 -17.27
C GLY A 416 13.91 12.25 -18.48
N GLY A 417 14.56 13.36 -18.86
CA GLY A 417 15.34 13.41 -20.07
C GLY A 417 14.53 13.18 -21.33
N THR A 418 14.77 12.08 -22.03
CA THR A 418 14.06 11.72 -23.28
C THR A 418 12.81 10.86 -23.02
N SER A 419 12.48 10.55 -21.78
CA SER A 419 11.39 9.65 -21.40
C SER A 419 10.33 10.35 -20.56
N TYR A 420 9.07 10.19 -20.92
CA TYR A 420 7.95 10.58 -20.07
C TYR A 420 7.85 9.67 -18.83
N PRO A 421 7.15 10.10 -17.75
CA PRO A 421 6.94 9.27 -16.59
C PRO A 421 6.36 7.91 -16.98
N THR A 422 7.02 6.85 -16.58
CA THR A 422 6.65 5.46 -16.85
C THR A 422 6.39 4.76 -15.51
N LEU A 423 5.20 4.18 -15.37
CA LEU A 423 4.92 3.29 -14.26
C LEU A 423 5.63 1.96 -14.50
N ASN A 424 6.36 1.50 -13.51
CA ASN A 424 7.01 0.19 -13.51
C ASN A 424 6.64 -0.56 -12.23
N VAL A 425 6.95 -1.86 -12.19
CA VAL A 425 7.06 -2.64 -10.97
C VAL A 425 8.46 -3.19 -10.82
N PHE A 426 8.98 -3.23 -9.61
CA PHE A 426 10.17 -4.01 -9.27
C PHE A 426 9.75 -5.28 -8.54
N ILE A 427 10.60 -6.31 -8.61
CA ILE A 427 10.49 -7.54 -7.83
C ILE A 427 11.86 -7.89 -7.25
N TRP A 428 11.87 -8.31 -6.00
CA TRP A 428 13.05 -8.85 -5.34
C TRP A 428 12.66 -10.10 -4.56
N ASP A 429 12.94 -11.23 -5.15
CA ASP A 429 12.61 -12.57 -4.63
C ASP A 429 13.83 -13.50 -4.76
N ASP A 430 13.63 -14.80 -4.49
CA ASP A 430 14.67 -15.82 -4.58
C ASP A 430 15.10 -16.15 -6.02
N LEU A 431 14.45 -15.59 -7.04
CA LEU A 431 14.78 -15.75 -8.46
C LEU A 431 15.33 -14.47 -9.07
N SER A 432 15.21 -13.34 -8.35
CA SER A 432 15.75 -12.07 -8.81
C SER A 432 17.27 -12.02 -8.71
N PRO A 433 17.96 -11.26 -9.59
CA PRO A 433 19.35 -10.90 -9.37
C PRO A 433 19.49 -10.14 -8.05
N ASP A 434 20.66 -10.19 -7.44
CA ASP A 434 20.94 -9.40 -6.24
C ASP A 434 21.05 -7.91 -6.59
N PRO A 435 20.18 -7.03 -6.10
CA PRO A 435 20.23 -5.60 -6.39
C PRO A 435 21.53 -4.91 -5.97
N VAL A 436 22.28 -5.47 -5.03
CA VAL A 436 23.57 -4.92 -4.58
C VAL A 436 24.66 -5.11 -5.63
N THR A 437 24.66 -6.24 -6.32
CA THR A 437 25.76 -6.64 -7.20
C THR A 437 25.38 -6.73 -8.68
N SER A 438 24.10 -6.96 -8.99
CA SER A 438 23.63 -7.31 -10.32
C SER A 438 22.52 -6.40 -10.85
N GLY A 439 22.08 -5.42 -10.04
CA GLY A 439 21.01 -4.49 -10.39
C GLY A 439 19.60 -5.00 -10.10
N TRP A 440 18.63 -4.10 -10.20
CA TRP A 440 17.22 -4.36 -9.89
C TRP A 440 16.51 -5.00 -11.07
N GLU A 441 15.66 -5.95 -10.77
CA GLU A 441 14.69 -6.50 -11.74
C GLU A 441 13.44 -5.63 -11.75
N THR A 442 13.15 -5.03 -12.91
CA THR A 442 12.02 -4.10 -13.10
C THR A 442 11.28 -4.39 -14.39
N TYR A 443 9.98 -4.10 -14.41
CA TYR A 443 9.09 -4.35 -15.55
C TYR A 443 8.21 -3.13 -15.82
N GLY A 444 8.22 -2.65 -17.07
CA GLY A 444 7.37 -1.54 -17.50
C GLY A 444 5.89 -1.92 -17.52
N VAL A 445 5.05 -1.05 -17.01
CA VAL A 445 3.58 -1.20 -16.97
C VAL A 445 2.93 -0.33 -18.04
N VAL A 446 3.19 0.97 -17.98
CA VAL A 446 2.66 1.96 -18.92
C VAL A 446 3.50 3.22 -18.91
N THR A 447 3.78 3.78 -20.08
CA THR A 447 4.46 5.07 -20.26
C THR A 447 3.43 6.17 -20.52
N SER A 448 3.58 7.30 -19.83
CA SER A 448 2.81 8.50 -20.11
C SER A 448 3.15 9.08 -21.49
N THR A 449 2.22 9.78 -22.11
CA THR A 449 2.45 10.50 -23.37
C THR A 449 2.83 11.97 -23.17
N ASN A 450 2.73 12.46 -21.92
CA ASN A 450 2.98 13.85 -21.55
C ASN A 450 3.52 13.94 -20.13
N GLY A 451 4.22 15.03 -19.82
CA GLY A 451 4.49 15.46 -18.46
C GLY A 451 3.30 16.25 -17.85
N PRO A 452 3.24 16.40 -16.53
CA PRO A 452 2.15 17.12 -15.85
C PRO A 452 2.22 18.64 -16.11
N THR A 453 1.11 19.23 -16.54
CA THR A 453 1.05 20.69 -16.80
C THR A 453 1.29 21.53 -15.55
N SER A 454 0.99 20.99 -14.39
CA SER A 454 1.20 21.65 -13.09
C SER A 454 2.62 21.50 -12.52
N ASN A 455 3.50 20.73 -13.18
CA ASN A 455 4.77 20.24 -12.62
C ASN A 455 4.60 19.53 -11.27
N LYS A 456 3.50 18.79 -11.09
CA LYS A 456 3.19 18.01 -9.90
C LYS A 456 3.00 16.55 -10.26
N TRP A 457 3.37 15.68 -9.31
CA TRP A 457 3.15 14.24 -9.39
C TRP A 457 2.72 13.74 -8.02
N GLY A 458 2.14 12.55 -7.90
CA GLY A 458 1.67 12.02 -6.64
C GLY A 458 2.78 11.70 -5.65
N ASP A 459 2.43 11.63 -4.37
CA ASP A 459 3.38 11.47 -3.28
C ASP A 459 3.70 9.99 -3.00
N TYR A 460 2.74 9.08 -3.20
CA TYR A 460 2.88 7.65 -2.90
C TYR A 460 2.13 6.75 -3.87
N LEU A 461 2.49 5.47 -3.84
CA LEU A 461 1.87 4.36 -4.54
C LEU A 461 1.52 3.26 -3.53
N ALA A 462 0.89 2.18 -3.98
CA ALA A 462 0.58 1.05 -3.12
C ALA A 462 0.87 -0.30 -3.78
N ALA A 463 1.38 -1.23 -2.98
CA ALA A 463 1.46 -2.66 -3.28
C ALA A 463 1.00 -3.46 -2.08
N ARG A 464 0.29 -4.56 -2.32
CA ARG A 464 -0.23 -5.45 -1.28
C ARG A 464 -0.09 -6.91 -1.73
N PRO A 465 0.01 -7.89 -0.81
CA PRO A 465 -0.19 -9.28 -1.18
C PRO A 465 -1.62 -9.46 -1.72
N GLN A 466 -1.76 -10.23 -2.77
CA GLN A 466 -3.07 -10.56 -3.31
C GLN A 466 -3.78 -11.56 -2.38
N SER A 467 -5.08 -11.43 -2.21
CA SER A 467 -5.90 -12.39 -1.47
C SER A 467 -6.85 -13.12 -2.42
N PRO A 468 -6.92 -14.45 -2.36
CA PRO A 468 -6.28 -15.37 -1.41
C PRO A 468 -4.86 -15.82 -1.79
N ASN A 469 -4.38 -15.54 -3.00
CA ASN A 469 -3.05 -15.97 -3.46
C ASN A 469 -1.97 -15.01 -2.96
N SER A 470 -1.66 -15.07 -1.67
CA SER A 470 -0.70 -14.17 -1.03
C SER A 470 0.73 -14.23 -1.58
N ASN A 471 1.06 -15.18 -2.47
CA ASN A 471 2.38 -15.27 -3.10
C ASN A 471 2.55 -14.32 -4.30
N THR A 472 1.45 -13.72 -4.76
CA THR A 472 1.46 -12.68 -5.78
C THR A 472 1.13 -11.32 -5.18
N TRP A 473 1.27 -10.26 -5.96
CA TRP A 473 1.00 -8.90 -5.52
C TRP A 473 -0.08 -8.24 -6.35
N ILE A 474 -0.86 -7.40 -5.72
CA ILE A 474 -1.62 -6.35 -6.38
C ILE A 474 -0.93 -5.01 -6.14
N GLY A 475 -1.01 -4.13 -7.12
CA GLY A 475 -0.44 -2.80 -7.06
C GLY A 475 -1.25 -1.82 -7.89
N THR A 476 -0.98 -0.55 -7.67
CA THR A 476 -1.67 0.51 -8.39
C THR A 476 -0.73 1.67 -8.69
N GLY A 477 -1.06 2.40 -9.74
CA GLY A 477 -0.36 3.58 -10.19
C GLY A 477 -1.21 4.33 -11.20
N TYR A 478 -0.60 5.12 -12.05
CA TYR A 478 -1.29 5.87 -13.09
C TYR A 478 -0.31 6.32 -14.20
N SER A 479 -0.85 6.86 -15.26
CA SER A 479 -0.11 7.53 -16.34
C SER A 479 -0.89 8.74 -16.84
N LEU A 480 -0.23 9.65 -17.55
CA LEU A 480 -0.88 10.75 -18.26
C LEU A 480 -0.99 10.40 -19.75
N GLN A 481 -2.21 10.38 -20.27
CA GLN A 481 -2.50 9.99 -21.65
C GLN A 481 -3.25 11.09 -22.40
N GLY A 482 -2.69 11.52 -23.55
CA GLY A 482 -3.31 12.52 -24.41
C GLY A 482 -3.24 13.96 -23.87
N GLY A 483 -2.44 14.22 -22.84
CA GLY A 483 -2.24 15.53 -22.23
C GLY A 483 -1.68 15.45 -20.83
N GLY A 484 -1.38 16.62 -20.22
CA GLY A 484 -0.76 16.73 -18.89
C GLY A 484 -1.68 17.29 -17.79
N ALA A 485 -2.98 17.42 -18.03
CA ALA A 485 -3.95 17.92 -17.05
C ALA A 485 -4.49 16.78 -16.16
N ASN A 486 -5.17 17.14 -15.06
CA ASN A 486 -5.80 16.18 -14.15
C ASN A 486 -6.71 15.17 -14.86
N SER A 487 -7.50 15.63 -15.84
CA SER A 487 -8.40 14.79 -16.63
C SER A 487 -7.70 13.80 -17.57
N ASN A 488 -6.39 13.93 -17.76
CA ASN A 488 -5.56 13.01 -18.54
C ASN A 488 -4.93 11.90 -17.70
N ALA A 489 -5.05 11.97 -16.37
CA ALA A 489 -4.57 10.91 -15.50
C ALA A 489 -5.41 9.63 -15.69
N ARG A 490 -4.71 8.53 -15.93
CA ARG A 490 -5.27 7.20 -16.17
C ARG A 490 -4.85 6.27 -15.05
N PRO A 491 -5.71 6.02 -14.04
CA PRO A 491 -5.43 5.05 -13.00
C PRO A 491 -5.21 3.65 -13.56
N ARG A 492 -4.31 2.92 -12.93
CA ARG A 492 -3.91 1.58 -13.36
C ARG A 492 -4.01 0.61 -12.19
N PHE A 493 -4.65 -0.53 -12.41
CA PHE A 493 -4.63 -1.69 -11.54
C PHE A 493 -3.68 -2.74 -12.09
N MET A 494 -2.89 -3.35 -11.22
CA MET A 494 -1.97 -4.43 -11.58
C MET A 494 -2.14 -5.60 -10.62
N TRP A 495 -2.17 -6.83 -11.17
CA TRP A 495 -1.96 -8.07 -10.43
C TRP A 495 -0.81 -8.80 -11.09
N PHE A 496 0.24 -9.11 -10.35
CA PHE A 496 1.49 -9.62 -10.90
C PHE A 496 2.22 -10.56 -9.96
N GLY A 497 3.16 -11.33 -10.51
CA GLY A 497 4.00 -12.26 -9.78
C GLY A 497 4.84 -13.15 -10.68
N ARG A 498 5.40 -14.21 -10.10
CA ARG A 498 6.07 -15.25 -10.87
C ARG A 498 5.07 -16.29 -11.38
N GLU A 499 5.36 -16.89 -12.54
CA GLU A 499 4.49 -17.91 -13.12
C GLU A 499 4.29 -19.09 -12.16
N ARG A 500 5.30 -19.46 -11.37
CA ARG A 500 5.17 -20.51 -10.33
C ARG A 500 4.11 -20.20 -9.27
N ASP A 501 3.84 -18.91 -9.04
CA ASP A 501 2.88 -18.43 -8.02
C ASP A 501 1.52 -18.06 -8.63
N ASN A 502 1.42 -18.05 -9.96
CA ASN A 502 0.20 -17.72 -10.69
C ASN A 502 -0.76 -18.90 -10.86
N SER A 503 -0.23 -20.11 -10.74
CA SER A 503 -1.08 -21.29 -10.73
C SER A 503 -1.90 -21.36 -9.45
N SER A 504 -3.15 -21.76 -9.54
CA SER A 504 -3.88 -22.27 -8.38
C SER A 504 -2.96 -23.25 -7.63
N PRO A 505 -2.88 -23.22 -6.29
CA PRO A 505 -2.01 -24.13 -5.57
C PRO A 505 -2.21 -25.54 -6.11
N PRO A 506 -1.15 -26.34 -6.33
CA PRO A 506 -1.29 -27.66 -6.90
C PRO A 506 -2.29 -28.51 -6.11
N TYR A 507 -2.40 -28.23 -4.83
CA TYR A 507 -3.32 -28.88 -3.90
C TYR A 507 -4.25 -27.82 -3.30
N GLY A 508 -5.52 -27.94 -3.57
CA GLY A 508 -6.56 -27.09 -2.99
C GLY A 508 -7.89 -27.80 -2.97
N ALA A 509 -8.65 -27.63 -1.91
CA ALA A 509 -10.00 -28.18 -1.81
C ALA A 509 -10.92 -27.28 -0.98
N THR A 510 -12.16 -27.19 -1.40
CA THR A 510 -13.24 -26.67 -0.54
C THR A 510 -14.14 -27.82 -0.14
N TYR A 511 -14.72 -27.72 1.05
CA TYR A 511 -15.56 -28.74 1.65
C TYR A 511 -16.93 -28.17 1.96
N GLN A 512 -17.96 -28.94 1.64
CA GLN A 512 -19.32 -28.59 1.99
C GLN A 512 -20.01 -29.80 2.59
N ALA A 513 -20.49 -29.68 3.81
CA ALA A 513 -21.28 -30.74 4.48
C ALA A 513 -22.49 -30.09 5.16
N ALA A 514 -23.60 -30.79 5.17
CA ALA A 514 -24.75 -30.42 6.01
C ALA A 514 -24.43 -30.69 7.49
N GLY A 515 -25.02 -29.91 8.39
CA GLY A 515 -24.94 -30.18 9.82
C GLY A 515 -25.57 -31.55 10.12
N PHE A 516 -24.96 -32.32 11.02
CA PHE A 516 -25.41 -33.67 11.39
C PHE A 516 -25.36 -33.87 12.91
N THR A 517 -26.13 -34.80 13.39
CA THR A 517 -26.13 -35.22 14.80
C THR A 517 -25.76 -36.70 14.88
N ILE A 518 -24.80 -37.04 15.72
CA ILE A 518 -24.44 -38.42 16.03
C ILE A 518 -25.13 -38.81 17.32
N GLY A 519 -25.96 -39.86 17.27
CA GLY A 519 -26.55 -40.49 18.48
C GLY A 519 -25.48 -41.25 19.27
N ALA A 520 -25.67 -41.39 20.59
CA ALA A 520 -24.69 -41.93 21.56
C ALA A 520 -24.15 -43.35 21.28
N SER A 521 -24.67 -44.07 20.31
CA SER A 521 -24.23 -45.42 19.95
C SER A 521 -24.16 -45.68 18.44
N GLY A 522 -24.19 -44.62 17.61
CA GLY A 522 -24.42 -44.79 16.18
C GLY A 522 -23.28 -44.39 15.27
N VAL A 523 -23.16 -45.09 14.17
CA VAL A 523 -22.45 -44.65 12.97
C VAL A 523 -23.40 -43.80 12.15
N THR A 524 -22.94 -42.62 11.74
CA THR A 524 -23.71 -41.75 10.85
C THR A 524 -22.91 -41.50 9.56
N THR A 525 -23.59 -41.61 8.42
CA THR A 525 -23.00 -41.25 7.12
C THR A 525 -23.30 -39.79 6.84
N VAL A 526 -22.25 -39.01 6.68
CA VAL A 526 -22.35 -37.58 6.35
C VAL A 526 -21.92 -37.40 4.90
N PRO A 527 -22.81 -36.95 4.00
CA PRO A 527 -22.40 -36.61 2.64
C PRO A 527 -21.56 -35.35 2.69
N VAL A 528 -20.36 -35.42 2.14
CA VAL A 528 -19.42 -34.29 2.01
C VAL A 528 -19.15 -34.08 0.53
N THR A 529 -19.46 -32.89 0.05
CA THR A 529 -19.02 -32.46 -1.28
C THR A 529 -17.63 -31.84 -1.16
N VAL A 530 -16.68 -32.39 -1.92
CA VAL A 530 -15.30 -31.89 -1.99
C VAL A 530 -15.08 -31.36 -3.40
N THR A 531 -14.76 -30.10 -3.51
CA THR A 531 -14.45 -29.47 -4.80
C THR A 531 -12.95 -29.23 -4.88
N ASN A 532 -12.33 -29.76 -5.92
CA ASN A 532 -10.92 -29.48 -6.22
C ASN A 532 -10.77 -28.02 -6.66
N THR A 533 -10.06 -27.23 -5.89
CA THR A 533 -9.70 -25.84 -6.21
C THR A 533 -8.21 -25.71 -6.59
N GLY A 534 -7.47 -26.83 -6.57
CA GLY A 534 -6.08 -26.88 -7.02
C GLY A 534 -5.96 -27.14 -8.52
N SER A 535 -4.75 -26.97 -9.05
CA SER A 535 -4.45 -27.21 -10.48
C SER A 535 -4.23 -28.69 -10.81
N LEU A 536 -3.97 -29.55 -9.81
CA LEU A 536 -3.80 -31.00 -10.05
C LEU A 536 -5.15 -31.69 -10.10
N THR A 537 -5.37 -32.48 -11.15
CA THR A 537 -6.55 -33.33 -11.28
C THR A 537 -6.47 -34.49 -10.28
N TRP A 538 -7.56 -34.76 -9.55
CA TRP A 538 -7.69 -35.90 -8.67
C TRP A 538 -8.19 -37.10 -9.47
N GLY A 539 -7.29 -38.01 -9.82
CA GLY A 539 -7.65 -39.24 -10.52
C GLY A 539 -8.19 -40.32 -9.55
N ALA A 540 -8.95 -41.24 -10.06
CA ALA A 540 -9.57 -42.33 -9.28
C ALA A 540 -8.55 -43.17 -8.49
N ASN A 541 -7.29 -43.23 -8.90
CA ASN A 541 -6.19 -43.95 -8.24
C ASN A 541 -5.14 -42.99 -7.66
N SER A 542 -5.53 -41.75 -7.36
CA SER A 542 -4.61 -40.76 -6.83
C SER A 542 -4.28 -41.00 -5.35
N VAL A 543 -3.21 -40.36 -4.88
CA VAL A 543 -2.79 -40.40 -3.47
C VAL A 543 -3.66 -39.51 -2.55
N PHE A 544 -4.65 -38.83 -3.12
CA PHE A 544 -5.52 -37.94 -2.34
C PHE A 544 -6.49 -38.78 -1.48
N ARG A 545 -6.62 -38.35 -0.23
CA ARG A 545 -7.49 -38.98 0.75
C ARG A 545 -8.24 -37.94 1.53
N LEU A 546 -9.53 -38.17 1.80
CA LEU A 546 -10.31 -37.37 2.72
C LEU A 546 -10.07 -37.88 4.15
N SER A 547 -9.83 -36.95 5.07
CA SER A 547 -9.74 -37.19 6.51
C SER A 547 -10.51 -36.12 7.26
N TYR A 548 -10.67 -36.30 8.57
CA TYR A 548 -11.35 -35.33 9.41
C TYR A 548 -10.60 -35.14 10.73
N HIS A 549 -10.87 -34.00 11.36
CA HIS A 549 -10.43 -33.70 12.72
C HIS A 549 -11.64 -33.37 13.57
N TRP A 550 -11.62 -33.83 14.81
CA TRP A 550 -12.66 -33.54 15.78
C TRP A 550 -12.24 -32.37 16.67
N TYR A 551 -13.15 -31.38 16.82
CA TYR A 551 -12.97 -30.26 17.72
C TYR A 551 -14.15 -30.19 18.70
N GLN A 552 -13.86 -29.79 19.94
CA GLN A 552 -14.83 -29.32 20.92
C GLN A 552 -14.60 -27.81 21.14
N GLY A 553 -15.45 -27.00 20.55
CA GLY A 553 -15.16 -25.58 20.40
C GLY A 553 -13.90 -25.39 19.53
N ASN A 554 -12.88 -24.70 20.04
CA ASN A 554 -11.59 -24.50 19.35
C ASN A 554 -10.52 -25.53 19.79
N THR A 555 -10.87 -26.52 20.62
CA THR A 555 -9.92 -27.53 21.10
C THR A 555 -9.94 -28.75 20.19
N LEU A 556 -8.81 -29.09 19.60
CA LEU A 556 -8.64 -30.31 18.80
C LEU A 556 -8.70 -31.54 19.72
N ILE A 557 -9.65 -32.43 19.48
CA ILE A 557 -9.88 -33.66 20.26
C ILE A 557 -9.20 -34.84 19.59
N ASP A 558 -9.33 -34.98 18.26
CA ASP A 558 -8.69 -36.05 17.49
C ASP A 558 -8.15 -35.49 16.16
N PHE A 559 -6.84 -35.61 15.99
CA PHE A 559 -6.14 -35.18 14.78
C PHE A 559 -6.13 -36.28 13.69
N ASN A 560 -6.23 -37.56 14.07
CA ASN A 560 -6.01 -38.69 13.19
C ASN A 560 -7.30 -39.41 12.80
N GLY A 561 -8.36 -38.66 12.46
CA GLY A 561 -9.57 -39.27 11.92
C GLY A 561 -9.30 -40.25 10.77
N GLN A 562 -10.16 -41.22 10.58
CA GLN A 562 -10.02 -42.25 9.53
C GLN A 562 -9.89 -41.58 8.15
N ARG A 563 -9.04 -42.16 7.32
CA ARG A 563 -8.87 -41.73 5.93
C ARG A 563 -9.74 -42.58 5.01
N THR A 564 -10.30 -41.97 3.97
CA THR A 564 -10.97 -42.71 2.91
C THR A 564 -9.96 -43.61 2.18
N ASN A 565 -10.37 -44.77 1.81
CA ASN A 565 -9.57 -45.67 0.97
C ASN A 565 -9.58 -45.22 -0.48
#